data_4c49166e6a1ba092ba265ed1e8f2f08e
#
_entry.id   4c49166e6a1ba092ba265ed1e8f2f08e
#
_cell.length_a   1.000
_cell.length_b   1.000
_cell.length_c   1.000
_cell.angle_alpha   90.00
_cell.angle_beta   90.00
_cell.angle_gamma   90.00
#
_symmetry.space_group_name_H-M   'P 1'
#
loop_
_entity.id
_entity.type
_entity.pdbx_description
1 polymer ?
#
loop_
_entity_poly.entity_id
_entity_poly.type
_entity_poly.pdbx_seq_one_letter_code
_entity_poly.pdbx_strand_id
1 'polypeptide(L)'
;MSRTIMNTFASLLLLSISTTATAADQELELAAPFTDNMILQRQSEVPVWGFDAPGTEVVVEFAGQKKTAAADEHGDWMIKLDPLPASHEERSLKVTSNRNESIVLQGVLVGEVWFSSGQSNMVWIANKSMCNGIAREIASSEKSIPIREINIDTVSALYPQKKATSDGGWKTHKGAGNFSALSLSFAYELYKELNVPIGILLSAHSNTRIEAFTQRQAIEEHPELEKDVDLIHDADPLTEQGRQAFEQYFKALRSWQIEAGEAAITSGRMPARPNLPGIAGMWRGPSQFFSGKINPVVPYAVRGAIWCQGTSNSGDGRIYAARMEALVNGWRDAWGMPDMPFYFTQMQSYGAPDPDNVGFADIRQAQHMFFVNNRENVGMVVQSDLNLGSPQHIHYDNKLHPGMRMARWALAKQYGKNVAYTGPIYSGYKVDGSKVAVAFETESLFGGLMVGNKGMGKDYREPGKYVEPARPTPNDKLNHFRLCGEDRIWHAAQAVIVGHSVVVSAKNVPKPIGVQYAYSAVPENSNLYNQTGLPATPFAAVHGKLIFEEDDLEKAAAEKAKYAR
;
A
#
# COMPACT_ATOMS: atom_id res chain seq x y z
N MET A 1 -50.95 11.56 3.06
CA MET A 1 -49.67 11.59 2.36
C MET A 1 -49.03 12.97 2.41
N SER A 2 -48.75 13.52 3.57
CA SER A 2 -48.21 14.89 3.65
C SER A 2 -47.42 15.13 4.95
N ARG A 3 -46.57 14.23 5.39
CA ARG A 3 -45.66 14.45 6.53
C ARG A 3 -44.23 13.87 6.37
N THR A 4 -43.96 13.14 5.29
CA THR A 4 -42.67 12.47 5.09
C THR A 4 -41.71 13.26 4.18
N ILE A 5 -42.16 14.29 3.50
CA ILE A 5 -41.33 15.08 2.54
C ILE A 5 -40.62 16.27 3.20
N MET A 6 -41.04 16.66 4.41
CA MET A 6 -40.45 17.83 5.09
C MET A 6 -39.20 17.56 5.92
N ASN A 7 -38.88 16.31 6.19
CA ASN A 7 -37.71 15.95 7.02
C ASN A 7 -36.41 15.72 6.25
N THR A 8 -36.41 15.72 4.91
CA THR A 8 -35.23 15.52 4.10
C THR A 8 -34.51 16.83 3.69
N PHE A 9 -35.13 17.97 3.93
CA PHE A 9 -34.57 19.29 3.62
C PHE A 9 -33.83 19.97 4.78
N ALA A 10 -33.94 19.44 6.01
CA ALA A 10 -33.27 20.01 7.19
C ALA A 10 -31.83 19.45 7.41
N SER A 11 -31.40 18.44 6.66
CA SER A 11 -30.09 17.75 6.90
C SER A 11 -28.91 18.34 6.12
N LEU A 12 -29.09 19.41 5.36
CA LEU A 12 -27.99 19.97 4.53
C LEU A 12 -27.57 21.40 4.96
N LEU A 13 -28.09 21.90 6.06
CA LEU A 13 -27.64 23.15 6.67
C LEU A 13 -27.49 23.03 8.19
N LEU A 14 -27.16 21.87 8.67
CA LEU A 14 -26.39 21.74 9.88
C LEU A 14 -24.91 21.98 9.47
N LEU A 15 -24.53 23.26 9.24
CA LEU A 15 -23.37 23.75 9.94
C LEU A 15 -23.53 23.20 11.35
N SER A 16 -22.70 22.20 11.68
CA SER A 16 -22.47 21.84 13.05
C SER A 16 -22.12 23.17 13.75
N ILE A 17 -23.10 23.74 14.44
CA ILE A 17 -22.81 24.49 15.65
C ILE A 17 -22.21 23.38 16.53
N SER A 18 -20.95 23.04 16.30
CA SER A 18 -20.11 22.51 17.33
C SER A 18 -20.32 23.49 18.46
N THR A 19 -21.05 23.09 19.48
CA THR A 19 -20.86 23.68 20.80
C THR A 19 -19.36 23.65 20.93
N THR A 20 -18.73 24.81 20.85
CA THR A 20 -17.36 25.01 21.28
C THR A 20 -17.41 24.63 22.75
N ALA A 21 -17.16 23.32 23.06
CA ALA A 21 -16.54 22.97 24.32
C ALA A 21 -15.35 23.92 24.38
N THR A 22 -15.32 24.80 25.34
CA THR A 22 -14.17 25.69 25.51
C THR A 22 -12.98 24.78 25.66
N ALA A 23 -11.84 25.10 25.04
CA ALA A 23 -10.63 24.28 25.15
C ALA A 23 -10.29 23.94 26.62
N ALA A 24 -10.82 24.69 27.57
CA ALA A 24 -10.74 24.49 29.01
C ALA A 24 -11.48 23.23 29.53
N ASP A 25 -12.45 22.68 28.79
CA ASP A 25 -13.25 21.50 29.19
C ASP A 25 -12.75 20.19 28.57
N GLN A 26 -11.64 20.22 27.83
CA GLN A 26 -11.06 19.02 27.21
C GLN A 26 -10.51 18.09 28.30
N GLU A 27 -10.93 16.83 28.30
CA GLU A 27 -10.43 15.79 29.20
C GLU A 27 -9.14 15.16 28.64
N LEU A 28 -8.36 14.52 29.54
CA LEU A 28 -7.18 13.78 29.15
C LEU A 28 -7.55 12.62 28.20
N GLU A 29 -7.03 12.64 26.99
CA GLU A 29 -7.27 11.65 25.96
C GLU A 29 -5.96 11.24 25.29
N LEU A 30 -5.81 9.95 24.96
CA LEU A 30 -4.72 9.44 24.15
C LEU A 30 -5.15 9.32 22.69
N ALA A 31 -4.21 9.51 21.75
CA ALA A 31 -4.46 9.28 20.32
C ALA A 31 -4.81 7.81 20.03
N ALA A 32 -5.50 7.58 18.92
CA ALA A 32 -6.11 6.29 18.56
C ALA A 32 -5.19 5.05 18.66
N PRO A 33 -3.89 5.10 18.34
CA PRO A 33 -3.03 3.92 18.42
C PRO A 33 -2.74 3.44 19.86
N PHE A 34 -2.96 4.30 20.85
CA PHE A 34 -2.64 3.98 22.26
C PHE A 34 -3.84 3.34 22.95
N THR A 35 -3.87 2.02 22.97
CA THR A 35 -4.87 1.23 23.69
C THR A 35 -4.20 0.06 24.39
N ASP A 36 -4.95 -0.65 25.23
CA ASP A 36 -4.49 -1.89 25.85
C ASP A 36 -3.90 -2.84 24.80
N ASN A 37 -2.94 -3.64 25.21
CA ASN A 37 -2.24 -4.62 24.39
C ASN A 37 -1.42 -4.04 23.21
N MET A 38 -1.13 -2.74 23.16
CA MET A 38 -0.31 -2.16 22.12
C MET A 38 1.12 -2.72 22.11
N ILE A 39 1.78 -2.61 20.95
CA ILE A 39 3.22 -2.87 20.82
C ILE A 39 3.91 -1.57 20.45
N LEU A 40 4.88 -1.14 21.26
CA LEU A 40 5.72 0.02 21.00
C LEU A 40 6.97 -0.38 20.21
N GLN A 41 7.41 0.49 19.30
CA GLN A 41 8.60 0.25 18.49
C GLN A 41 9.86 0.24 19.35
N ARG A 42 10.69 -0.80 19.20
CA ARG A 42 12.00 -0.90 19.86
C ARG A 42 13.08 -0.06 19.17
N GLN A 43 14.13 0.30 19.90
CA GLN A 43 15.37 0.88 19.37
C GLN A 43 15.20 2.20 18.61
N SER A 44 14.14 2.93 18.88
CA SER A 44 13.89 4.29 18.40
C SER A 44 13.20 5.09 19.49
N GLU A 45 13.20 6.40 19.40
CA GLU A 45 12.32 7.23 20.22
C GLU A 45 10.87 6.79 19.98
N VAL A 46 10.06 6.80 21.06
CA VAL A 46 8.64 6.43 21.02
C VAL A 46 7.79 7.66 21.34
N PRO A 47 7.24 8.36 20.33
CA PRO A 47 6.27 9.41 20.56
C PRO A 47 5.00 8.81 21.21
N VAL A 48 4.56 9.41 22.31
CA VAL A 48 3.27 9.19 22.96
C VAL A 48 2.57 10.53 22.99
N TRP A 49 1.35 10.61 22.45
CA TRP A 49 0.66 11.89 22.35
C TRP A 49 -0.84 11.75 22.57
N GLY A 50 -1.46 12.87 22.79
CA GLY A 50 -2.88 12.94 23.02
C GLY A 50 -3.33 14.39 23.22
N PHE A 51 -4.41 14.55 23.94
CA PHE A 51 -5.12 15.79 24.10
C PHE A 51 -5.46 16.02 25.58
N ASP A 52 -5.46 17.28 26.03
CA ASP A 52 -5.92 17.73 27.34
C ASP A 52 -6.23 19.22 27.26
N ALA A 53 -6.74 19.84 28.31
CA ALA A 53 -6.94 21.28 28.34
C ALA A 53 -5.60 22.03 28.15
N PRO A 54 -5.60 23.18 27.43
CA PRO A 54 -4.38 23.98 27.20
C PRO A 54 -3.64 24.29 28.49
N GLY A 55 -2.31 24.16 28.45
CA GLY A 55 -1.42 24.43 29.57
C GLY A 55 -1.40 23.34 30.64
N THR A 56 -2.17 22.25 30.51
CA THR A 56 -2.13 21.11 31.43
C THR A 56 -0.79 20.40 31.34
N GLU A 57 -0.18 20.11 32.50
CA GLU A 57 1.01 19.27 32.58
C GLU A 57 0.62 17.80 32.54
N VAL A 58 1.15 17.07 31.56
CA VAL A 58 0.94 15.64 31.35
C VAL A 58 2.22 14.88 31.63
N VAL A 59 2.11 13.76 32.32
CA VAL A 59 3.23 12.87 32.66
C VAL A 59 2.98 11.50 32.07
N VAL A 60 3.97 10.94 31.36
CA VAL A 60 3.97 9.55 30.88
C VAL A 60 5.00 8.73 31.65
N GLU A 61 4.56 7.60 32.21
CA GLU A 61 5.40 6.65 32.94
C GLU A 61 5.35 5.29 32.21
N PHE A 62 6.52 4.80 31.77
CA PHE A 62 6.65 3.48 31.14
C PHE A 62 8.07 2.93 31.26
N ALA A 63 8.21 1.64 31.60
CA ALA A 63 9.49 0.90 31.63
C ALA A 63 10.62 1.64 32.41
N GLY A 64 10.27 2.24 33.53
CA GLY A 64 11.20 3.00 34.37
C GLY A 64 11.48 4.43 33.94
N GLN A 65 10.96 4.85 32.81
CA GLN A 65 11.01 6.25 32.33
C GLN A 65 9.81 7.02 32.90
N LYS A 66 10.06 8.29 33.24
CA LYS A 66 9.03 9.27 33.60
C LYS A 66 9.35 10.59 32.90
N LYS A 67 8.47 11.02 32.02
CA LYS A 67 8.65 12.23 31.20
C LYS A 67 7.40 13.10 31.25
N THR A 68 7.59 14.40 31.10
CA THR A 68 6.54 15.41 31.25
C THR A 68 6.53 16.35 30.04
N ALA A 69 5.35 16.78 29.62
CA ALA A 69 5.13 17.87 28.66
C ALA A 69 3.88 18.66 29.06
N ALA A 70 3.78 19.90 28.59
CA ALA A 70 2.57 20.69 28.70
C ALA A 70 1.75 20.59 27.40
N ALA A 71 0.43 20.54 27.52
CA ALA A 71 -0.48 20.71 26.38
C ALA A 71 -0.35 22.14 25.83
N ASP A 72 -0.29 22.27 24.52
CA ASP A 72 -0.18 23.56 23.82
C ASP A 72 -1.50 24.38 23.88
N GLU A 73 -1.53 25.51 23.19
CA GLU A 73 -2.71 26.38 23.12
C GLU A 73 -3.95 25.73 22.47
N HIS A 74 -3.75 24.63 21.76
CA HIS A 74 -4.80 23.81 21.12
C HIS A 74 -5.18 22.58 21.96
N GLY A 75 -4.47 22.34 23.06
CA GLY A 75 -4.64 21.17 23.90
C GLY A 75 -3.88 19.94 23.43
N ASP A 76 -3.00 20.04 22.45
CA ASP A 76 -2.18 18.94 21.97
C ASP A 76 -0.94 18.75 22.86
N TRP A 77 -0.62 17.52 23.22
CA TRP A 77 0.62 17.21 23.93
C TRP A 77 1.33 16.01 23.32
N MET A 78 2.65 16.01 23.38
CA MET A 78 3.50 14.91 22.92
C MET A 78 4.70 14.74 23.85
N ILE A 79 4.98 13.48 24.21
CA ILE A 79 6.12 13.06 25.00
C ILE A 79 6.87 11.98 24.20
N LYS A 80 8.19 12.11 24.06
CA LYS A 80 9.03 11.09 23.46
C LYS A 80 9.74 10.27 24.53
N LEU A 81 9.42 8.99 24.61
CA LEU A 81 10.19 8.04 25.42
C LEU A 81 11.52 7.74 24.73
N ASP A 82 12.56 7.49 25.53
CA ASP A 82 13.86 7.08 25.00
C ASP A 82 13.78 5.68 24.39
N PRO A 83 14.70 5.31 23.49
CA PRO A 83 14.72 4.00 22.86
C PRO A 83 14.64 2.85 23.87
N LEU A 84 13.76 1.90 23.60
CA LEU A 84 13.48 0.75 24.45
C LEU A 84 14.04 -0.54 23.83
N PRO A 85 14.60 -1.46 24.63
CA PRO A 85 14.90 -2.82 24.17
C PRO A 85 13.62 -3.63 23.95
N ALA A 86 13.64 -4.60 23.04
CA ALA A 86 12.53 -5.54 22.88
C ALA A 86 12.24 -6.27 24.20
N SER A 87 10.96 -6.51 24.48
CA SER A 87 10.53 -7.20 25.69
C SER A 87 9.23 -7.98 25.46
N HIS A 88 9.22 -9.25 25.90
CA HIS A 88 8.02 -10.08 25.97
C HIS A 88 7.25 -9.89 27.30
N GLU A 89 7.79 -9.08 28.22
CA GLU A 89 7.15 -8.74 29.48
C GLU A 89 6.05 -7.71 29.24
N GLU A 90 4.82 -8.07 29.58
CA GLU A 90 3.69 -7.15 29.54
C GLU A 90 3.79 -6.14 30.70
N ARG A 91 3.75 -4.86 30.33
CA ARG A 91 3.86 -3.74 31.27
C ARG A 91 2.67 -2.80 31.13
N SER A 92 2.47 -1.95 32.13
CA SER A 92 1.48 -0.88 32.09
C SER A 92 2.16 0.43 31.66
N LEU A 93 1.52 1.16 30.74
CA LEU A 93 1.85 2.55 30.43
C LEU A 93 0.84 3.42 31.16
N LYS A 94 1.34 4.37 31.97
CA LYS A 94 0.51 5.27 32.74
C LYS A 94 0.68 6.70 32.24
N VAL A 95 -0.45 7.39 32.00
CA VAL A 95 -0.50 8.81 31.68
C VAL A 95 -1.30 9.51 32.77
N THR A 96 -0.78 10.59 33.31
CA THR A 96 -1.45 11.39 34.35
C THR A 96 -1.41 12.86 33.99
N SER A 97 -2.45 13.57 34.37
CA SER A 97 -2.60 15.01 34.22
C SER A 97 -2.56 15.69 35.59
N ASN A 98 -2.02 16.90 35.67
CA ASN A 98 -2.07 17.70 36.91
C ASN A 98 -3.50 18.15 37.26
N ARG A 99 -4.51 17.79 36.44
CA ARG A 99 -5.94 17.93 36.72
C ARG A 99 -6.53 16.72 37.46
N ASN A 100 -5.68 15.81 37.97
CA ASN A 100 -6.03 14.55 38.65
C ASN A 100 -6.71 13.51 37.74
N GLU A 101 -6.52 13.59 36.44
CA GLU A 101 -6.94 12.57 35.50
C GLU A 101 -5.83 11.54 35.28
N SER A 102 -6.20 10.29 34.98
CA SER A 102 -5.24 9.20 34.79
C SER A 102 -5.78 8.17 33.82
N ILE A 103 -4.93 7.78 32.85
CA ILE A 103 -5.18 6.67 31.92
C ILE A 103 -4.08 5.63 32.18
N VAL A 104 -4.46 4.36 32.31
CA VAL A 104 -3.51 3.25 32.49
C VAL A 104 -3.80 2.20 31.42
N LEU A 105 -2.86 2.02 30.49
CA LEU A 105 -2.94 0.99 29.46
C LEU A 105 -2.20 -0.26 29.90
N GLN A 106 -2.86 -1.40 29.77
CA GLN A 106 -2.35 -2.69 30.20
C GLN A 106 -1.79 -3.54 29.05
N GLY A 107 -0.95 -4.51 29.37
CA GLY A 107 -0.48 -5.50 28.41
C GLY A 107 0.44 -4.94 27.32
N VAL A 108 1.13 -3.81 27.58
CA VAL A 108 2.03 -3.15 26.62
C VAL A 108 3.30 -3.96 26.42
N LEU A 109 3.65 -4.26 25.18
CA LEU A 109 4.89 -4.93 24.78
C LEU A 109 5.81 -3.96 24.03
N VAL A 110 7.09 -4.32 23.93
CA VAL A 110 8.08 -3.61 23.09
C VAL A 110 8.62 -4.56 22.05
N GLY A 111 8.52 -4.20 20.78
CA GLY A 111 8.93 -5.06 19.66
C GLY A 111 9.10 -4.31 18.36
N GLU A 112 8.83 -4.95 17.25
CA GLU A 112 8.82 -4.32 15.93
C GLU A 112 7.40 -3.94 15.54
N VAL A 113 7.20 -2.71 15.12
CA VAL A 113 5.91 -2.23 14.60
C VAL A 113 6.03 -1.90 13.13
N TRP A 114 5.11 -2.42 12.32
CA TRP A 114 5.05 -2.16 10.90
C TRP A 114 3.71 -1.52 10.50
N PHE A 115 3.78 -0.43 9.75
CA PHE A 115 2.60 0.18 9.15
C PHE A 115 2.16 -0.64 7.95
N SER A 116 0.90 -1.01 7.89
CA SER A 116 0.34 -1.87 6.85
C SER A 116 -0.82 -1.17 6.17
N SER A 117 -0.73 -0.94 4.85
CA SER A 117 -1.78 -0.24 4.13
C SER A 117 -1.97 -0.74 2.70
N GLY A 118 -3.05 -0.30 2.06
CA GLY A 118 -3.42 -0.71 0.71
C GLY A 118 -4.92 -0.88 0.53
N GLN A 119 -5.30 -1.79 -0.38
CA GLN A 119 -6.71 -2.04 -0.68
C GLN A 119 -7.18 -3.44 -0.25
N SER A 120 -8.24 -3.96 -0.87
CA SER A 120 -8.93 -5.20 -0.46
C SER A 120 -8.01 -6.40 -0.22
N ASN A 121 -6.95 -6.59 -1.00
CA ASN A 121 -5.99 -7.68 -0.79
C ASN A 121 -5.14 -7.51 0.47
N MET A 122 -5.02 -6.28 1.00
CA MET A 122 -4.44 -6.02 2.31
C MET A 122 -5.47 -6.20 3.44
N VAL A 123 -6.74 -5.87 3.19
CA VAL A 123 -7.83 -6.04 4.18
C VAL A 123 -8.26 -7.51 4.33
N TRP A 124 -7.94 -8.38 3.36
CA TRP A 124 -8.38 -9.77 3.35
C TRP A 124 -7.88 -10.54 4.57
N ILE A 125 -8.80 -11.15 5.33
CA ILE A 125 -8.50 -11.76 6.62
C ILE A 125 -7.91 -13.18 6.50
N ALA A 126 -7.14 -13.57 7.52
CA ALA A 126 -6.42 -14.84 7.56
C ALA A 126 -7.34 -16.06 7.46
N ASN A 127 -8.48 -16.07 8.16
CA ASN A 127 -9.46 -17.18 8.12
C ASN A 127 -10.04 -17.46 6.72
N LYS A 128 -10.00 -16.48 5.81
CA LYS A 128 -10.52 -16.59 4.43
C LYS A 128 -9.41 -16.80 3.41
N SER A 129 -8.21 -17.19 3.83
CA SER A 129 -7.03 -17.31 2.97
C SER A 129 -6.17 -18.52 3.32
N MET A 130 -5.08 -18.71 2.58
CA MET A 130 -4.05 -19.70 2.92
C MET A 130 -3.36 -19.45 4.27
N CYS A 131 -3.51 -18.26 4.86
CA CYS A 131 -2.98 -17.95 6.18
C CYS A 131 -3.81 -18.53 7.35
N ASN A 132 -4.94 -19.19 7.08
CA ASN A 132 -5.76 -19.82 8.12
C ASN A 132 -4.98 -20.84 8.97
N GLY A 133 -4.03 -21.57 8.36
CA GLY A 133 -3.14 -22.49 9.08
C GLY A 133 -2.31 -21.76 10.15
N ILE A 134 -1.59 -20.69 9.76
CA ILE A 134 -0.82 -19.83 10.66
C ILE A 134 -1.70 -19.22 11.75
N ALA A 135 -2.87 -18.69 11.34
CA ALA A 135 -3.77 -18.05 12.29
C ALA A 135 -4.24 -19.01 13.39
N ARG A 136 -4.56 -20.26 13.03
CA ARG A 136 -4.92 -21.31 14.01
C ARG A 136 -3.75 -21.71 14.89
N GLU A 137 -2.56 -21.86 14.34
CA GLU A 137 -1.35 -22.15 15.09
C GLU A 137 -1.08 -21.05 16.13
N ILE A 138 -1.13 -19.79 15.74
CA ILE A 138 -0.95 -18.64 16.62
C ILE A 138 -2.03 -18.60 17.70
N ALA A 139 -3.30 -18.76 17.33
CA ALA A 139 -4.43 -18.68 18.26
C ALA A 139 -4.47 -19.83 19.28
N SER A 140 -3.99 -21.02 18.92
CA SER A 140 -3.97 -22.22 19.77
C SER A 140 -2.69 -22.40 20.57
N SER A 141 -1.68 -21.55 20.36
CA SER A 141 -0.40 -21.67 21.07
C SER A 141 -0.58 -21.42 22.57
N GLU A 142 -0.15 -22.38 23.40
CA GLU A 142 -0.11 -22.23 24.87
C GLU A 142 0.84 -21.11 25.31
N LYS A 143 1.95 -20.96 24.58
CA LYS A 143 2.85 -19.80 24.72
C LYS A 143 2.35 -18.74 23.77
N SER A 144 1.84 -17.65 24.33
CA SER A 144 1.38 -16.50 23.55
C SER A 144 2.43 -16.10 22.50
N ILE A 145 2.12 -16.28 21.22
CA ILE A 145 2.91 -15.72 20.11
C ILE A 145 2.54 -14.24 20.03
N PRO A 146 3.45 -13.31 20.36
CA PRO A 146 3.13 -11.91 20.55
C PRO A 146 3.03 -11.16 19.23
N ILE A 147 2.11 -11.58 18.37
CA ILE A 147 1.71 -10.86 17.17
C ILE A 147 0.38 -10.19 17.45
N ARG A 148 0.31 -8.88 17.23
CA ARG A 148 -0.87 -8.06 17.52
C ARG A 148 -1.16 -7.14 16.36
N GLU A 149 -2.44 -6.84 16.13
CA GLU A 149 -2.89 -5.95 15.08
C GLU A 149 -3.91 -4.94 15.62
N ILE A 150 -3.75 -3.68 15.25
CA ILE A 150 -4.77 -2.66 15.37
C ILE A 150 -5.22 -2.22 13.99
N ASN A 151 -6.52 -2.09 13.78
CA ASN A 151 -7.10 -1.57 12.56
C ASN A 151 -7.73 -0.20 12.83
N ILE A 152 -7.25 0.81 12.13
CA ILE A 152 -7.75 2.19 12.24
C ILE A 152 -9.03 2.33 11.41
N ASP A 153 -10.06 2.93 12.01
CA ASP A 153 -11.34 3.14 11.35
C ASP A 153 -11.21 4.08 10.15
N THR A 154 -12.10 3.89 9.19
CA THR A 154 -12.03 4.65 7.94
C THR A 154 -12.83 5.94 8.06
N VAL A 155 -12.11 7.05 7.98
CA VAL A 155 -12.65 8.39 7.85
C VAL A 155 -12.12 9.02 6.57
N SER A 156 -13.02 9.62 5.79
CA SER A 156 -12.67 10.41 4.60
C SER A 156 -12.74 11.88 4.97
N ALA A 157 -11.64 12.60 4.82
CA ALA A 157 -11.56 14.00 5.20
C ALA A 157 -10.78 14.82 4.17
N LEU A 158 -11.25 16.04 3.88
CA LEU A 158 -10.56 16.97 2.99
C LEU A 158 -9.28 17.54 3.63
N TYR A 159 -9.34 17.75 4.94
CA TYR A 159 -8.22 18.29 5.72
C TYR A 159 -7.69 17.27 6.74
N PRO A 160 -6.39 17.33 7.08
CA PRO A 160 -5.79 16.45 8.07
C PRO A 160 -6.54 16.45 9.40
N GLN A 161 -6.94 15.27 9.87
CA GLN A 161 -7.60 15.08 11.16
C GLN A 161 -6.56 14.76 12.23
N LYS A 162 -6.78 15.23 13.45
CA LYS A 162 -5.92 14.91 14.61
C LYS A 162 -6.36 13.64 15.33
N LYS A 163 -7.66 13.32 15.25
CA LYS A 163 -8.28 12.20 15.95
C LYS A 163 -8.79 11.13 14.98
N ALA A 164 -8.65 9.88 15.37
CA ALA A 164 -9.27 8.73 14.73
C ALA A 164 -9.80 7.77 15.80
N THR A 165 -10.53 6.76 15.38
CA THR A 165 -10.93 5.62 16.20
C THR A 165 -10.34 4.32 15.65
N SER A 166 -10.44 3.26 16.41
CA SER A 166 -10.02 1.93 15.99
C SER A 166 -11.09 0.90 16.33
N ASP A 167 -11.20 -0.15 15.53
CA ASP A 167 -12.11 -1.26 15.78
C ASP A 167 -11.70 -2.07 17.04
N GLY A 168 -11.96 -1.50 18.21
CA GLY A 168 -11.73 -2.11 19.53
C GLY A 168 -10.26 -2.29 19.91
N GLY A 169 -9.36 -1.40 19.47
CA GLY A 169 -7.95 -1.36 19.85
C GLY A 169 -7.11 -2.52 19.32
N TRP A 170 -5.95 -2.74 19.98
CA TRP A 170 -5.02 -3.82 19.61
C TRP A 170 -5.60 -5.20 19.92
N LYS A 171 -5.75 -6.02 18.90
CA LYS A 171 -6.16 -7.42 19.00
C LYS A 171 -4.94 -8.30 19.26
N THR A 172 -5.08 -9.25 20.19
CA THR A 172 -4.02 -10.19 20.53
C THR A 172 -4.04 -11.43 19.61
N HIS A 173 -3.07 -12.31 19.78
CA HIS A 173 -2.93 -13.57 19.06
C HIS A 173 -4.23 -14.40 18.98
N LYS A 174 -5.11 -14.34 19.98
CA LYS A 174 -6.42 -15.04 19.95
C LYS A 174 -7.33 -14.58 18.82
N GLY A 175 -7.15 -13.34 18.37
CA GLY A 175 -7.86 -12.75 17.25
C GLY A 175 -7.23 -12.98 15.86
N ALA A 176 -6.12 -13.71 15.77
CA ALA A 176 -5.28 -13.83 14.57
C ALA A 176 -6.03 -14.25 13.30
N GLY A 177 -7.13 -14.99 13.43
CA GLY A 177 -8.00 -15.35 12.29
C GLY A 177 -8.61 -14.16 11.56
N ASN A 178 -8.78 -13.03 12.23
CA ASN A 178 -9.35 -11.80 11.69
C ASN A 178 -8.29 -10.76 11.31
N PHE A 179 -7.01 -11.04 11.53
CA PHE A 179 -5.92 -10.16 11.08
C PHE A 179 -5.82 -10.13 9.56
N SER A 180 -5.27 -9.06 9.02
CA SER A 180 -4.85 -9.00 7.63
C SER A 180 -3.99 -10.22 7.30
N ALA A 181 -4.43 -11.02 6.35
CA ALA A 181 -3.75 -12.28 6.00
C ALA A 181 -2.30 -12.04 5.56
N LEU A 182 -2.09 -11.02 4.72
CA LEU A 182 -0.78 -10.67 4.22
C LEU A 182 0.12 -10.15 5.35
N SER A 183 -0.40 -9.25 6.18
CA SER A 183 0.34 -8.69 7.33
C SER A 183 0.64 -9.75 8.38
N LEU A 184 -0.29 -10.67 8.64
CA LEU A 184 -0.07 -11.79 9.57
C LEU A 184 1.06 -12.71 9.08
N SER A 185 1.07 -13.04 7.79
CA SER A 185 2.15 -13.85 7.21
C SER A 185 3.50 -13.14 7.30
N PHE A 186 3.55 -11.85 7.01
CA PHE A 186 4.74 -11.02 7.17
C PHE A 186 5.22 -11.01 8.64
N ALA A 187 4.33 -10.74 9.57
CA ALA A 187 4.64 -10.65 11.00
C ALA A 187 5.11 -12.00 11.56
N TYR A 188 4.50 -13.10 11.13
CA TYR A 188 4.87 -14.43 11.59
C TYR A 188 6.28 -14.84 11.12
N GLU A 189 6.66 -14.52 9.89
CA GLU A 189 8.03 -14.75 9.40
C GLU A 189 9.05 -13.92 10.19
N LEU A 190 8.74 -12.64 10.46
CA LEU A 190 9.60 -11.79 11.30
C LEU A 190 9.72 -12.37 12.72
N TYR A 191 8.60 -12.77 13.32
CA TYR A 191 8.62 -13.35 14.67
C TYR A 191 9.49 -14.60 14.77
N LYS A 192 9.39 -15.52 13.82
CA LYS A 192 10.22 -16.75 13.79
C LYS A 192 11.72 -16.46 13.75
N GLU A 193 12.12 -15.44 13.01
CA GLU A 193 13.54 -15.10 12.78
C GLU A 193 14.12 -14.16 13.84
N LEU A 194 13.31 -13.30 14.43
CA LEU A 194 13.76 -12.27 15.36
C LEU A 194 13.45 -12.61 16.83
N ASN A 195 12.43 -13.43 17.06
CA ASN A 195 11.92 -13.77 18.39
C ASN A 195 11.63 -12.51 19.25
N VAL A 196 10.93 -11.55 18.67
CA VAL A 196 10.47 -10.31 19.34
C VAL A 196 8.98 -10.10 19.08
N PRO A 197 8.25 -9.37 19.95
CA PRO A 197 6.87 -8.98 19.66
C PRO A 197 6.75 -8.24 18.33
N ILE A 198 5.67 -8.53 17.56
CA ILE A 198 5.40 -7.88 16.28
C ILE A 198 4.03 -7.23 16.30
N GLY A 199 4.00 -5.91 16.10
CA GLY A 199 2.80 -5.09 15.96
C GLY A 199 2.51 -4.72 14.52
N ILE A 200 1.25 -4.83 14.11
CA ILE A 200 0.74 -4.37 12.83
C ILE A 200 -0.22 -3.20 13.07
N LEU A 201 0.15 -2.03 12.57
CA LEU A 201 -0.72 -0.86 12.49
C LEU A 201 -1.38 -0.86 11.12
N LEU A 202 -2.62 -1.40 11.05
CA LEU A 202 -3.35 -1.55 9.78
C LEU A 202 -4.19 -0.32 9.47
N SER A 203 -3.95 0.27 8.30
CA SER A 203 -4.73 1.38 7.75
C SER A 203 -4.99 1.16 6.26
N ALA A 204 -5.85 0.20 5.93
CA ALA A 204 -6.18 -0.18 4.56
C ALA A 204 -7.69 -0.02 4.29
N HIS A 205 -8.10 0.09 3.02
CA HIS A 205 -9.50 0.16 2.64
C HIS A 205 -9.76 -0.44 1.25
N SER A 206 -10.79 -1.27 1.15
CA SER A 206 -11.17 -1.94 -0.10
C SER A 206 -11.58 -0.96 -1.20
N ASN A 207 -11.31 -1.34 -2.48
CA ASN A 207 -11.71 -0.58 -3.66
C ASN A 207 -11.27 0.90 -3.61
N THR A 208 -10.02 1.15 -3.25
CA THR A 208 -9.45 2.49 -3.09
C THR A 208 -8.22 2.67 -3.96
N ARG A 209 -8.16 3.80 -4.62
CA ARG A 209 -7.02 4.23 -5.44
C ARG A 209 -5.88 4.73 -4.55
N ILE A 210 -4.64 4.64 -5.05
CA ILE A 210 -3.43 5.02 -4.31
C ILE A 210 -3.44 6.48 -3.86
N GLU A 211 -3.90 7.40 -4.70
CA GLU A 211 -3.93 8.82 -4.42
C GLU A 211 -4.76 9.19 -3.17
N ALA A 212 -5.73 8.36 -2.78
CA ALA A 212 -6.50 8.58 -1.55
C ALA A 212 -5.64 8.45 -0.27
N PHE A 213 -4.58 7.65 -0.31
CA PHE A 213 -3.65 7.40 0.80
C PHE A 213 -2.41 8.30 0.74
N THR A 214 -2.29 9.15 -0.28
CA THR A 214 -1.13 10.01 -0.50
C THR A 214 -1.31 11.35 0.21
N GLN A 215 -0.27 11.84 0.88
CA GLN A 215 -0.25 13.17 1.50
C GLN A 215 -0.54 14.26 0.45
N ARG A 216 -1.36 15.24 0.79
CA ARG A 216 -1.74 16.33 -0.12
C ARG A 216 -0.53 17.06 -0.68
N GLN A 217 0.40 17.45 0.18
CA GLN A 217 1.62 18.17 -0.21
C GLN A 217 2.44 17.36 -1.22
N ALA A 218 2.60 16.04 -1.01
CA ALA A 218 3.34 15.19 -1.93
C ALA A 218 2.67 15.04 -3.31
N ILE A 219 1.33 15.16 -3.38
CA ILE A 219 0.61 15.25 -4.65
C ILE A 219 0.88 16.60 -5.32
N GLU A 220 0.76 17.71 -4.56
CA GLU A 220 0.92 19.09 -5.05
C GLU A 220 2.35 19.35 -5.55
N GLU A 221 3.35 18.75 -4.94
CA GLU A 221 4.77 18.90 -5.32
C GLU A 221 5.19 18.00 -6.49
N HIS A 222 4.39 16.98 -6.85
CA HIS A 222 4.78 16.05 -7.90
C HIS A 222 4.35 16.54 -9.30
N PRO A 223 5.29 16.82 -10.22
CA PRO A 223 5.00 17.50 -11.49
C PRO A 223 4.07 16.76 -12.45
N GLU A 224 3.91 15.44 -12.27
CA GLU A 224 3.06 14.62 -13.13
C GLU A 224 1.63 14.44 -12.60
N LEU A 225 1.32 14.94 -11.40
CA LEU A 225 0.02 14.74 -10.73
C LEU A 225 -0.91 15.95 -10.81
N GLU A 226 -0.73 16.85 -11.76
CA GLU A 226 -1.52 18.08 -11.96
C GLU A 226 -3.04 17.82 -11.91
N LYS A 227 -3.51 16.72 -12.53
CA LYS A 227 -4.95 16.36 -12.49
C LYS A 227 -5.46 16.03 -11.11
N ASP A 228 -4.65 15.41 -10.26
CA ASP A 228 -5.02 15.10 -8.88
C ASP A 228 -4.98 16.38 -8.04
N VAL A 229 -4.04 17.29 -8.31
CA VAL A 229 -3.96 18.65 -7.72
C VAL A 229 -5.22 19.46 -8.05
N ASP A 230 -5.63 19.51 -9.31
CA ASP A 230 -6.85 20.20 -9.74
C ASP A 230 -8.08 19.71 -8.98
N LEU A 231 -8.23 18.38 -8.84
CA LEU A 231 -9.35 17.81 -8.09
C LEU A 231 -9.36 18.21 -6.61
N ILE A 232 -8.18 18.32 -5.99
CA ILE A 232 -8.03 18.77 -4.60
C ILE A 232 -8.37 20.26 -4.50
N HIS A 233 -7.80 21.08 -5.37
CA HIS A 233 -7.98 22.53 -5.35
C HIS A 233 -9.42 22.95 -5.64
N ASP A 234 -10.09 22.29 -6.60
CA ASP A 234 -11.52 22.53 -6.88
C ASP A 234 -12.40 22.28 -5.66
N ALA A 235 -12.02 21.33 -4.81
CA ALA A 235 -12.78 21.00 -3.60
C ALA A 235 -12.45 21.88 -2.39
N ASP A 236 -11.41 22.69 -2.46
CA ASP A 236 -10.91 23.46 -1.33
C ASP A 236 -11.32 24.95 -1.42
N PRO A 237 -12.35 25.38 -0.67
CA PRO A 237 -12.80 26.77 -0.70
C PRO A 237 -11.77 27.79 -0.18
N LEU A 238 -10.67 27.34 0.39
CA LEU A 238 -9.56 28.23 0.79
C LEU A 238 -8.68 28.61 -0.40
N THR A 239 -8.74 27.86 -1.50
CA THR A 239 -8.05 28.21 -2.76
C THR A 239 -8.91 29.13 -3.62
N GLU A 240 -8.27 29.89 -4.54
CA GLU A 240 -9.00 30.71 -5.52
C GLU A 240 -9.81 29.81 -6.48
N GLN A 241 -9.17 28.74 -6.99
CA GLN A 241 -9.80 27.76 -7.87
C GLN A 241 -11.04 27.14 -7.21
N GLY A 242 -10.94 26.72 -5.96
CA GLY A 242 -12.06 26.13 -5.23
C GLY A 242 -13.21 27.13 -5.01
N ARG A 243 -12.90 28.38 -4.66
CA ARG A 243 -13.95 29.42 -4.55
C ARG A 243 -14.73 29.59 -5.85
N GLN A 244 -14.04 29.67 -6.97
CA GLN A 244 -14.66 29.78 -8.29
C GLN A 244 -15.46 28.52 -8.65
N ALA A 245 -14.94 27.33 -8.37
CA ALA A 245 -15.63 26.05 -8.59
C ALA A 245 -16.92 25.94 -7.76
N PHE A 246 -16.90 26.33 -6.49
CA PHE A 246 -18.09 26.36 -5.65
C PHE A 246 -19.10 27.43 -6.08
N GLU A 247 -18.66 28.60 -6.55
CA GLU A 247 -19.55 29.62 -7.09
C GLU A 247 -20.33 29.09 -8.32
N GLN A 248 -19.62 28.44 -9.25
CA GLN A 248 -20.22 27.79 -10.41
C GLN A 248 -21.20 26.68 -9.99
N TYR A 249 -20.80 25.84 -9.03
CA TYR A 249 -21.65 24.79 -8.49
C TYR A 249 -22.95 25.34 -7.91
N PHE A 250 -22.90 26.37 -7.06
CA PHE A 250 -24.09 26.97 -6.45
C PHE A 250 -24.96 27.67 -7.48
N LYS A 251 -24.40 28.24 -8.55
CA LYS A 251 -25.16 28.77 -9.69
C LYS A 251 -25.91 27.66 -10.41
N ALA A 252 -25.21 26.56 -10.76
CA ALA A 252 -25.81 25.41 -11.40
C ALA A 252 -26.86 24.71 -10.52
N LEU A 253 -26.63 24.64 -9.20
CA LEU A 253 -27.58 24.06 -8.24
C LEU A 253 -28.89 24.87 -8.18
N ARG A 254 -28.83 26.19 -8.21
CA ARG A 254 -30.02 27.05 -8.28
C ARG A 254 -30.85 26.85 -9.55
N SER A 255 -30.17 26.75 -10.71
CA SER A 255 -30.86 26.46 -11.99
C SER A 255 -31.51 25.08 -11.95
N TRP A 256 -30.79 24.08 -11.46
CA TRP A 256 -31.30 22.70 -11.29
C TRP A 256 -32.54 22.66 -10.37
N GLN A 257 -32.57 23.42 -9.28
CA GLN A 257 -33.70 23.44 -8.37
C GLN A 257 -34.99 23.92 -9.08
N ILE A 258 -34.90 24.91 -9.97
CA ILE A 258 -36.02 25.42 -10.75
C ILE A 258 -36.47 24.32 -11.74
N GLU A 259 -35.59 23.80 -12.56
CA GLU A 259 -35.88 22.76 -13.57
C GLU A 259 -36.45 21.49 -12.94
N ALA A 260 -35.88 21.05 -11.82
CA ALA A 260 -36.34 19.86 -11.08
C ALA A 260 -37.73 20.10 -10.47
N GLY A 261 -38.00 21.31 -9.98
CA GLY A 261 -39.34 21.73 -9.50
C GLY A 261 -40.39 21.68 -10.60
N GLU A 262 -40.10 22.24 -11.76
CA GLU A 262 -40.98 22.19 -12.95
C GLU A 262 -41.21 20.75 -13.42
N ALA A 263 -40.14 19.92 -13.53
CA ALA A 263 -40.26 18.54 -13.92
C ALA A 263 -41.11 17.70 -12.94
N ALA A 264 -41.01 17.99 -11.64
CA ALA A 264 -41.81 17.32 -10.61
C ALA A 264 -43.32 17.64 -10.72
N ILE A 265 -43.67 18.87 -11.09
CA ILE A 265 -45.07 19.32 -11.24
C ILE A 265 -45.66 18.80 -12.56
N THR A 266 -44.86 18.76 -13.62
CA THR A 266 -45.30 18.39 -14.97
C THR A 266 -45.13 16.88 -15.28
N SER A 267 -44.74 16.06 -14.29
CA SER A 267 -44.36 14.65 -14.47
C SER A 267 -43.28 14.46 -15.53
N GLY A 268 -42.41 15.45 -15.71
CA GLY A 268 -41.28 15.43 -16.62
C GLY A 268 -40.12 14.59 -16.09
N ARG A 269 -39.10 14.35 -16.94
CA ARG A 269 -37.89 13.68 -16.52
C ARG A 269 -37.07 14.60 -15.61
N MET A 270 -36.75 14.11 -14.41
CA MET A 270 -35.91 14.83 -13.47
C MET A 270 -34.52 15.10 -14.06
N PRO A 271 -34.04 16.35 -14.06
CA PRO A 271 -32.68 16.68 -14.49
C PRO A 271 -31.65 16.11 -13.51
N ALA A 272 -30.44 15.83 -14.02
CA ALA A 272 -29.33 15.38 -13.16
C ALA A 272 -28.88 16.52 -12.25
N ARG A 273 -28.71 16.20 -10.96
CA ARG A 273 -28.17 17.17 -9.98
C ARG A 273 -26.72 17.49 -10.31
N PRO A 274 -26.27 18.75 -10.24
CA PRO A 274 -24.86 19.10 -10.34
C PRO A 274 -24.01 18.37 -9.33
N ASN A 275 -22.82 17.92 -9.75
CA ASN A 275 -21.84 17.32 -8.85
C ASN A 275 -21.14 18.39 -8.03
N LEU A 276 -20.76 18.05 -6.81
CA LEU A 276 -19.87 18.89 -6.00
C LEU A 276 -18.51 19.05 -6.69
N PRO A 277 -17.80 20.18 -6.52
CA PRO A 277 -16.51 20.42 -7.13
C PRO A 277 -15.44 19.42 -6.67
N GLY A 278 -14.56 19.04 -7.57
CA GLY A 278 -13.42 18.21 -7.29
C GLY A 278 -13.73 16.99 -6.43
N ILE A 279 -12.96 16.79 -5.39
CA ILE A 279 -13.15 15.67 -4.44
C ILE A 279 -14.19 15.91 -3.34
N ALA A 280 -14.82 17.08 -3.28
CA ALA A 280 -15.77 17.42 -2.20
C ALA A 280 -16.98 16.47 -2.11
N GLY A 281 -17.38 15.88 -3.24
CA GLY A 281 -18.42 14.85 -3.31
C GLY A 281 -17.92 13.41 -3.28
N MET A 282 -16.62 13.19 -3.16
CA MET A 282 -16.00 11.87 -3.20
C MET A 282 -15.80 11.32 -1.78
N TRP A 283 -15.95 10.00 -1.64
CA TRP A 283 -15.61 9.28 -0.40
C TRP A 283 -14.14 8.86 -0.35
N ARG A 284 -13.46 8.76 -1.49
CA ARG A 284 -12.12 8.18 -1.67
C ARG A 284 -11.30 8.97 -2.70
N GLY A 285 -11.44 10.28 -2.69
CA GLY A 285 -10.67 11.17 -3.55
C GLY A 285 -9.21 11.31 -3.10
N PRO A 286 -8.36 11.93 -3.92
CA PRO A 286 -6.98 12.21 -3.56
C PRO A 286 -6.82 12.78 -2.16
N SER A 287 -5.85 12.27 -1.40
CA SER A 287 -5.49 12.66 -0.02
C SER A 287 -6.55 12.42 1.08
N GLN A 288 -7.78 12.02 0.75
CA GLN A 288 -8.84 11.98 1.76
C GLN A 288 -8.64 10.92 2.84
N PHE A 289 -8.08 9.74 2.51
CA PHE A 289 -7.76 8.72 3.50
C PHE A 289 -6.43 9.00 4.20
N PHE A 290 -5.48 9.66 3.54
CA PHE A 290 -4.34 10.18 4.26
C PHE A 290 -4.80 11.13 5.36
N SER A 291 -5.61 12.12 5.03
CA SER A 291 -6.11 13.13 5.97
C SER A 291 -6.93 12.55 7.12
N GLY A 292 -7.83 11.60 6.83
CA GLY A 292 -8.79 11.11 7.82
C GLY A 292 -8.38 9.84 8.56
N LYS A 293 -7.44 9.04 8.01
CA LYS A 293 -7.13 7.71 8.52
C LYS A 293 -5.63 7.49 8.82
N ILE A 294 -4.72 8.14 8.07
CA ILE A 294 -3.27 8.01 8.27
C ILE A 294 -2.75 9.13 9.15
N ASN A 295 -3.06 10.38 8.84
CA ASN A 295 -2.59 11.53 9.61
C ASN A 295 -2.82 11.40 11.13
N PRO A 296 -4.00 10.93 11.61
CA PRO A 296 -4.24 10.80 13.05
C PRO A 296 -3.34 9.81 13.80
N VAL A 297 -2.66 8.91 13.09
CA VAL A 297 -1.76 7.91 13.69
C VAL A 297 -0.28 8.24 13.50
N VAL A 298 0.02 9.30 12.75
CA VAL A 298 1.38 9.85 12.64
C VAL A 298 1.64 10.74 13.86
N PRO A 299 2.78 10.60 14.56
CA PRO A 299 3.98 9.82 14.23
C PRO A 299 4.16 8.54 15.08
N TYR A 300 3.14 7.67 15.18
CA TYR A 300 3.33 6.40 15.90
C TYR A 300 4.60 5.69 15.40
N ALA A 301 5.50 5.37 16.33
CA ALA A 301 6.80 4.83 15.94
C ALA A 301 6.67 3.48 15.24
N VAL A 302 7.19 3.40 14.02
CA VAL A 302 7.18 2.19 13.19
C VAL A 302 8.57 1.90 12.64
N ARG A 303 8.86 0.65 12.29
CA ARG A 303 10.08 0.28 11.59
C ARG A 303 10.03 0.66 10.12
N GLY A 304 8.89 0.54 9.49
CA GLY A 304 8.68 0.77 8.07
C GLY A 304 7.23 0.46 7.67
N ALA A 305 6.97 0.46 6.37
CA ALA A 305 5.66 0.23 5.80
C ALA A 305 5.63 -0.97 4.85
N ILE A 306 4.48 -1.68 4.82
CA ILE A 306 4.16 -2.69 3.82
C ILE A 306 2.88 -2.29 3.07
N TRP A 307 2.88 -2.49 1.75
CA TRP A 307 1.85 -1.98 0.85
C TRP A 307 1.34 -3.03 -0.15
N CYS A 308 0.01 -3.14 -0.28
CA CYS A 308 -0.62 -4.00 -1.28
C CYS A 308 -1.80 -3.29 -1.95
N GLN A 309 -1.53 -2.69 -3.13
CA GLN A 309 -2.54 -1.94 -3.89
C GLN A 309 -2.16 -1.89 -5.38
N GLY A 310 -3.11 -1.52 -6.24
CA GLY A 310 -2.92 -1.31 -7.69
C GLY A 310 -4.18 -1.61 -8.50
N THR A 311 -5.03 -2.53 -8.05
CA THR A 311 -6.23 -2.95 -8.78
C THR A 311 -7.16 -1.79 -9.13
N SER A 312 -7.39 -0.86 -8.20
CA SER A 312 -8.25 0.30 -8.42
C SER A 312 -7.63 1.35 -9.37
N ASN A 313 -6.34 1.20 -9.68
CA ASN A 313 -5.58 2.03 -10.60
C ASN A 313 -5.24 1.32 -11.92
N SER A 314 -5.92 0.21 -12.25
CA SER A 314 -5.57 -0.66 -13.39
C SER A 314 -5.53 0.06 -14.76
N GLY A 315 -6.15 1.21 -14.90
CA GLY A 315 -6.12 2.02 -16.12
C GLY A 315 -5.06 3.13 -16.13
N ASP A 316 -4.26 3.25 -15.08
CA ASP A 316 -3.32 4.38 -14.93
C ASP A 316 -2.05 4.24 -15.79
N GLY A 317 -1.62 3.00 -16.08
CA GLY A 317 -0.37 2.79 -16.81
C GLY A 317 0.82 3.46 -16.10
N ARG A 318 1.61 4.21 -16.85
CA ARG A 318 2.83 4.88 -16.39
C ARG A 318 2.63 5.81 -15.19
N ILE A 319 1.52 6.56 -15.13
CA ILE A 319 1.28 7.54 -14.05
C ILE A 319 1.23 6.88 -12.66
N TYR A 320 1.00 5.57 -12.60
CA TYR A 320 1.03 4.83 -11.34
C TYR A 320 2.43 4.85 -10.68
N ALA A 321 3.52 4.93 -11.46
CA ALA A 321 4.87 5.06 -10.91
C ALA A 321 5.05 6.40 -10.18
N ALA A 322 4.59 7.51 -10.77
CA ALA A 322 4.58 8.83 -10.15
C ALA A 322 3.74 8.87 -8.87
N ARG A 323 2.58 8.21 -8.89
CA ARG A 323 1.73 8.08 -7.70
C ARG A 323 2.37 7.26 -6.57
N MET A 324 3.12 6.21 -6.91
CA MET A 324 3.92 5.45 -5.94
C MET A 324 5.01 6.33 -5.32
N GLU A 325 5.68 7.14 -6.11
CA GLU A 325 6.71 8.07 -5.65
C GLU A 325 6.13 9.10 -4.69
N ALA A 326 5.03 9.75 -5.07
CA ALA A 326 4.35 10.71 -4.20
C ALA A 326 3.85 10.07 -2.90
N LEU A 327 3.31 8.83 -2.94
CA LEU A 327 2.90 8.10 -1.75
C LEU A 327 4.06 7.88 -0.78
N VAL A 328 5.16 7.32 -1.28
CA VAL A 328 6.32 6.94 -0.44
C VAL A 328 6.98 8.17 0.14
N ASN A 329 7.19 9.21 -0.67
CA ASN A 329 7.79 10.46 -0.23
C ASN A 329 6.88 11.16 0.80
N GLY A 330 5.57 11.21 0.55
CA GLY A 330 4.61 11.81 1.48
C GLY A 330 4.53 11.08 2.83
N TRP A 331 4.66 9.74 2.85
CA TRP A 331 4.72 9.01 4.12
C TRP A 331 6.05 9.22 4.84
N ARG A 332 7.17 9.20 4.12
CA ARG A 332 8.50 9.50 4.69
C ARG A 332 8.54 10.88 5.32
N ASP A 333 7.97 11.87 4.64
CA ASP A 333 7.84 13.23 5.15
C ASP A 333 6.94 13.28 6.40
N ALA A 334 5.73 12.73 6.33
CA ALA A 334 4.78 12.75 7.43
C ALA A 334 5.32 12.11 8.72
N TRP A 335 6.05 10.99 8.62
CA TRP A 335 6.71 10.35 9.76
C TRP A 335 8.04 10.99 10.16
N GLY A 336 8.59 11.94 9.37
CA GLY A 336 9.93 12.47 9.57
C GLY A 336 11.02 11.40 9.43
N MET A 337 10.79 10.41 8.58
CA MET A 337 11.66 9.26 8.36
C MET A 337 12.07 9.18 6.86
N PRO A 338 13.05 9.97 6.39
CA PRO A 338 13.43 10.00 4.98
C PRO A 338 13.86 8.64 4.44
N ASP A 339 14.40 7.78 5.30
CA ASP A 339 14.87 6.43 4.98
C ASP A 339 13.86 5.34 5.37
N MET A 340 12.59 5.68 5.60
CA MET A 340 11.57 4.71 5.99
C MET A 340 11.51 3.55 4.99
N PRO A 341 11.74 2.30 5.45
CA PRO A 341 11.61 1.13 4.59
C PRO A 341 10.19 0.98 4.06
N PHE A 342 10.07 0.73 2.75
CA PHE A 342 8.80 0.56 2.08
C PHE A 342 8.82 -0.70 1.21
N TYR A 343 8.06 -1.73 1.62
CA TYR A 343 7.98 -2.98 0.88
C TYR A 343 6.58 -3.17 0.30
N PHE A 344 6.51 -3.50 -0.99
CA PHE A 344 5.22 -3.61 -1.65
C PHE A 344 5.09 -4.85 -2.54
N THR A 345 3.86 -5.29 -2.75
CA THR A 345 3.56 -6.32 -3.73
C THR A 345 3.34 -5.71 -5.10
N GLN A 346 3.98 -6.27 -6.11
CA GLN A 346 3.57 -6.09 -7.50
C GLN A 346 2.16 -6.65 -7.70
N MET A 347 1.42 -6.19 -8.71
CA MET A 347 0.07 -6.68 -8.97
C MET A 347 0.03 -8.18 -9.28
N GLN A 348 -0.97 -8.86 -8.75
CA GLN A 348 -1.26 -10.27 -9.04
C GLN A 348 -1.73 -10.48 -10.47
N SER A 349 -1.77 -11.74 -10.90
CA SER A 349 -2.47 -12.15 -12.12
C SER A 349 -3.98 -12.07 -11.93
N TYR A 350 -4.72 -11.53 -12.91
CA TYR A 350 -6.18 -11.46 -12.89
C TYR A 350 -6.75 -11.34 -14.30
N GLY A 351 -7.79 -12.12 -14.59
CA GLY A 351 -8.49 -12.10 -15.87
C GLY A 351 -8.35 -13.41 -16.65
N ALA A 352 -8.58 -13.35 -17.95
CA ALA A 352 -8.38 -14.48 -18.83
C ALA A 352 -6.90 -14.64 -19.22
N PRO A 353 -6.42 -15.88 -19.38
CA PRO A 353 -5.06 -16.14 -19.85
C PRO A 353 -4.98 -15.92 -21.38
N ASP A 354 -4.76 -14.69 -21.75
CA ASP A 354 -4.56 -14.25 -23.13
C ASP A 354 -3.24 -13.47 -23.20
N PRO A 355 -2.27 -13.89 -24.03
CA PRO A 355 -0.98 -13.23 -24.14
C PRO A 355 -1.05 -11.81 -24.69
N ASP A 356 -2.13 -11.44 -25.38
CA ASP A 356 -2.35 -10.10 -25.92
C ASP A 356 -3.22 -9.23 -24.98
N ASN A 357 -3.81 -9.81 -23.94
CA ASN A 357 -4.48 -9.06 -22.89
C ASN A 357 -3.47 -8.54 -21.87
N VAL A 358 -3.18 -7.26 -21.95
CA VAL A 358 -2.22 -6.58 -21.06
C VAL A 358 -2.73 -6.53 -19.61
N GLY A 359 -4.00 -6.17 -19.40
CA GLY A 359 -4.63 -6.14 -18.08
C GLY A 359 -3.79 -5.41 -17.03
N PHE A 360 -3.40 -6.13 -15.98
CA PHE A 360 -2.56 -5.57 -14.92
C PHE A 360 -1.05 -5.53 -15.22
N ALA A 361 -0.62 -5.95 -16.43
CA ALA A 361 0.80 -5.90 -16.78
C ALA A 361 1.34 -4.47 -16.80
N ASP A 362 0.54 -3.49 -17.23
CA ASP A 362 0.92 -2.07 -17.21
C ASP A 362 1.19 -1.57 -15.79
N ILE A 363 0.34 -1.94 -14.83
CA ILE A 363 0.57 -1.58 -13.42
C ILE A 363 1.82 -2.29 -12.89
N ARG A 364 2.06 -3.57 -13.23
CA ARG A 364 3.30 -4.27 -12.85
C ARG A 364 4.54 -3.60 -13.43
N GLN A 365 4.44 -3.10 -14.67
CA GLN A 365 5.51 -2.35 -15.32
C GLN A 365 5.78 -1.01 -14.61
N ALA A 366 4.74 -0.26 -14.29
CA ALA A 366 4.86 0.99 -13.52
C ALA A 366 5.45 0.77 -12.13
N GLN A 367 5.03 -0.30 -11.44
CA GLN A 367 5.59 -0.73 -10.15
C GLN A 367 7.08 -1.12 -10.27
N HIS A 368 7.45 -1.80 -11.35
CA HIS A 368 8.85 -2.14 -11.63
C HIS A 368 9.66 -0.87 -11.92
N MET A 369 9.14 0.06 -12.73
CA MET A 369 9.79 1.33 -13.02
C MET A 369 10.00 2.17 -11.76
N PHE A 370 8.98 2.32 -10.92
CA PHE A 370 9.11 2.95 -9.61
C PHE A 370 10.22 2.31 -8.79
N PHE A 371 10.23 0.98 -8.67
CA PHE A 371 11.22 0.23 -7.91
C PHE A 371 12.65 0.43 -8.45
N VAL A 372 12.85 0.44 -9.76
CA VAL A 372 14.17 0.65 -10.37
C VAL A 372 14.72 2.07 -10.09
N ASN A 373 13.82 3.06 -10.08
CA ASN A 373 14.20 4.46 -9.87
C ASN A 373 14.34 4.85 -8.40
N ASN A 374 13.76 4.04 -7.47
CA ASN A 374 13.69 4.34 -6.02
C ASN A 374 14.21 3.15 -5.21
N ARG A 375 15.49 2.79 -5.36
CA ARG A 375 16.09 1.58 -4.74
C ARG A 375 16.31 1.68 -3.24
N GLU A 376 16.50 2.89 -2.75
CA GLU A 376 16.88 3.09 -1.36
C GLU A 376 15.72 2.79 -0.41
N ASN A 377 15.93 1.77 0.42
CA ASN A 377 14.92 1.28 1.38
C ASN A 377 13.57 0.89 0.77
N VAL A 378 13.53 0.55 -0.53
CA VAL A 378 12.34 0.04 -1.22
C VAL A 378 12.54 -1.41 -1.63
N GLY A 379 11.51 -2.24 -1.44
CA GLY A 379 11.52 -3.64 -1.88
C GLY A 379 10.22 -4.03 -2.59
N MET A 380 10.37 -4.72 -3.72
CA MET A 380 9.26 -5.18 -4.55
C MET A 380 9.11 -6.70 -4.50
N VAL A 381 7.90 -7.16 -4.25
CA VAL A 381 7.54 -8.58 -4.22
C VAL A 381 6.78 -8.97 -5.47
N VAL A 382 7.38 -9.79 -6.31
CA VAL A 382 6.70 -10.41 -7.45
C VAL A 382 5.70 -11.45 -6.95
N GLN A 383 4.48 -11.42 -7.48
CA GLN A 383 3.42 -12.38 -7.12
C GLN A 383 2.59 -12.88 -8.32
N SER A 384 3.07 -12.68 -9.53
CA SER A 384 2.40 -13.16 -10.74
C SER A 384 2.29 -14.69 -10.82
N ASP A 385 3.12 -15.41 -10.08
CA ASP A 385 3.15 -16.86 -9.94
C ASP A 385 2.23 -17.41 -8.84
N LEU A 386 1.49 -16.58 -8.11
CA LEU A 386 0.78 -16.98 -6.88
C LEU A 386 -0.73 -17.17 -7.05
N ASN A 387 -1.33 -16.69 -8.14
CA ASN A 387 -2.77 -16.85 -8.42
C ASN A 387 -3.05 -18.05 -9.36
N LEU A 388 -2.28 -19.10 -9.20
CA LEU A 388 -2.41 -20.31 -10.02
C LEU A 388 -3.73 -21.01 -9.74
N GLY A 389 -4.47 -21.37 -10.80
CA GLY A 389 -5.74 -22.10 -10.73
C GLY A 389 -6.97 -21.25 -10.37
N SER A 390 -6.82 -19.95 -10.11
CA SER A 390 -7.94 -19.04 -9.83
C SER A 390 -7.71 -17.62 -10.35
N PRO A 391 -7.26 -17.41 -11.61
CA PRO A 391 -6.99 -16.06 -12.12
C PRO A 391 -8.26 -15.22 -12.26
N GLN A 392 -9.45 -15.83 -12.15
CA GLN A 392 -10.74 -15.14 -12.16
C GLN A 392 -11.07 -14.48 -10.82
N HIS A 393 -10.35 -14.82 -9.74
CA HIS A 393 -10.59 -14.26 -8.41
C HIS A 393 -9.60 -13.12 -8.12
N ILE A 394 -10.10 -11.89 -8.10
CA ILE A 394 -9.32 -10.71 -7.77
C ILE A 394 -8.78 -10.76 -6.33
N HIS A 395 -9.51 -11.43 -5.43
CA HIS A 395 -9.10 -11.74 -4.05
C HIS A 395 -8.59 -13.17 -3.96
N TYR A 396 -7.43 -13.45 -4.57
CA TYR A 396 -6.81 -14.77 -4.55
C TYR A 396 -6.46 -15.23 -3.12
N ASP A 397 -6.53 -16.54 -2.87
CA ASP A 397 -6.38 -17.12 -1.52
C ASP A 397 -4.96 -17.03 -0.97
N ASN A 398 -3.95 -17.02 -1.84
CA ASN A 398 -2.54 -17.09 -1.46
C ASN A 398 -1.99 -15.76 -0.95
N LYS A 399 -2.38 -15.34 0.24
CA LYS A 399 -1.79 -14.20 0.96
C LYS A 399 -0.54 -14.59 1.75
N LEU A 400 -0.28 -15.89 1.87
CA LEU A 400 0.84 -16.44 2.60
C LEU A 400 2.18 -16.02 1.97
N HIS A 401 2.39 -16.35 0.70
CA HIS A 401 3.67 -16.10 0.06
C HIS A 401 4.02 -14.63 -0.15
N PRO A 402 3.09 -13.71 -0.51
CA PRO A 402 3.44 -12.30 -0.56
C PRO A 402 3.93 -11.76 0.77
N GLY A 403 3.28 -12.15 1.89
CA GLY A 403 3.73 -11.77 3.24
C GLY A 403 5.12 -12.32 3.57
N MET A 404 5.36 -13.62 3.31
CA MET A 404 6.68 -14.24 3.48
C MET A 404 7.75 -13.56 2.61
N ARG A 405 7.44 -13.24 1.35
CA ARG A 405 8.38 -12.56 0.44
C ARG A 405 8.69 -11.13 0.90
N MET A 406 7.71 -10.39 1.45
CA MET A 406 7.96 -9.08 2.07
C MET A 406 8.84 -9.21 3.32
N ALA A 407 8.59 -10.20 4.16
CA ALA A 407 9.39 -10.44 5.35
C ALA A 407 10.86 -10.72 5.00
N ARG A 408 11.15 -11.41 3.88
CA ARG A 408 12.52 -11.64 3.41
C ARG A 408 13.24 -10.33 3.08
N TRP A 409 12.55 -9.35 2.46
CA TRP A 409 13.10 -8.01 2.25
C TRP A 409 13.47 -7.34 3.58
N ALA A 410 12.55 -7.36 4.55
CA ALA A 410 12.81 -6.79 5.87
C ALA A 410 13.97 -7.50 6.57
N LEU A 411 13.97 -8.84 6.61
CA LEU A 411 15.01 -9.65 7.24
C LEU A 411 16.40 -9.36 6.66
N ALA A 412 16.51 -9.29 5.32
CA ALA A 412 17.78 -9.01 4.66
C ALA A 412 18.24 -7.56 4.86
N LYS A 413 17.34 -6.59 4.64
CA LYS A 413 17.73 -5.17 4.53
C LYS A 413 17.67 -4.41 5.85
N GLN A 414 16.75 -4.76 6.77
CA GLN A 414 16.62 -4.08 8.06
C GLN A 414 17.24 -4.85 9.23
N TYR A 415 17.31 -6.18 9.13
CA TYR A 415 17.80 -7.03 10.22
C TYR A 415 19.10 -7.76 9.90
N GLY A 416 19.69 -7.53 8.72
CA GLY A 416 21.00 -8.06 8.32
C GLY A 416 21.07 -9.58 8.22
N LYS A 417 19.92 -10.25 8.03
CA LYS A 417 19.86 -11.71 7.87
C LYS A 417 20.32 -12.11 6.47
N ASN A 418 21.12 -13.18 6.40
CA ASN A 418 21.56 -13.74 5.13
C ASN A 418 20.46 -14.61 4.48
N VAL A 419 19.47 -13.97 3.89
CA VAL A 419 18.35 -14.63 3.21
C VAL A 419 18.15 -14.06 1.80
N ALA A 420 17.78 -14.91 0.85
CA ALA A 420 17.36 -14.44 -0.47
C ALA A 420 16.03 -13.67 -0.34
N TYR A 421 15.98 -12.45 -0.81
CA TYR A 421 14.86 -11.54 -0.60
C TYR A 421 14.09 -11.18 -1.88
N THR A 422 14.67 -11.41 -3.06
CA THR A 422 14.05 -11.15 -4.37
C THR A 422 14.36 -12.27 -5.35
N GLY A 423 13.55 -12.41 -6.39
CA GLY A 423 13.87 -13.18 -7.58
C GLY A 423 14.70 -12.36 -8.58
N PRO A 424 15.02 -12.91 -9.76
CA PRO A 424 15.81 -12.22 -10.78
C PRO A 424 15.15 -10.90 -11.20
N ILE A 425 15.86 -9.78 -11.01
CA ILE A 425 15.42 -8.44 -11.41
C ILE A 425 15.99 -8.14 -12.78
N TYR A 426 15.12 -7.83 -13.75
CA TYR A 426 15.55 -7.42 -15.08
C TYR A 426 16.44 -6.18 -15.03
N SER A 427 17.59 -6.22 -15.72
CA SER A 427 18.56 -5.13 -15.77
C SER A 427 18.86 -4.61 -17.18
N GLY A 428 18.31 -5.26 -18.21
CA GLY A 428 18.53 -4.86 -19.60
C GLY A 428 18.65 -6.03 -20.57
N TYR A 429 18.92 -5.74 -21.84
CA TYR A 429 19.21 -6.76 -22.83
C TYR A 429 20.19 -6.26 -23.90
N LYS A 430 20.78 -7.21 -24.64
CA LYS A 430 21.61 -6.94 -25.82
C LYS A 430 21.11 -7.75 -27.00
N VAL A 431 21.07 -7.12 -28.17
CA VAL A 431 20.73 -7.79 -29.44
C VAL A 431 22.02 -8.29 -30.09
N ASP A 432 22.03 -9.57 -30.49
CA ASP A 432 23.07 -10.21 -31.26
C ASP A 432 22.44 -10.93 -32.48
N GLY A 433 22.48 -10.28 -33.62
CA GLY A 433 21.81 -10.73 -34.83
C GLY A 433 20.30 -10.88 -34.64
N SER A 434 19.80 -12.12 -34.74
CA SER A 434 18.38 -12.45 -34.52
C SER A 434 18.04 -12.90 -33.10
N LYS A 435 18.98 -12.78 -32.17
CA LYS A 435 18.83 -13.19 -30.77
C LYS A 435 18.89 -11.99 -29.84
N VAL A 436 18.25 -12.14 -28.68
CA VAL A 436 18.29 -11.17 -27.59
C VAL A 436 18.79 -11.87 -26.33
N ALA A 437 19.86 -11.35 -25.75
CA ALA A 437 20.38 -11.81 -24.46
C ALA A 437 19.84 -10.90 -23.34
N VAL A 438 18.93 -11.41 -22.54
CA VAL A 438 18.32 -10.71 -21.40
C VAL A 438 19.20 -10.88 -20.17
N ALA A 439 19.53 -9.77 -19.53
CA ALA A 439 20.35 -9.70 -18.32
C ALA A 439 19.50 -9.42 -17.08
N PHE A 440 20.00 -9.89 -15.94
CA PHE A 440 19.41 -9.68 -14.62
C PHE A 440 20.47 -9.16 -13.65
N GLU A 441 20.03 -8.44 -12.62
CA GLU A 441 20.92 -7.95 -11.56
C GLU A 441 21.61 -9.13 -10.86
N THR A 442 22.92 -9.12 -10.80
CA THR A 442 23.71 -10.24 -10.24
C THR A 442 23.33 -10.56 -8.79
N GLU A 443 23.06 -9.52 -7.99
CA GLU A 443 22.66 -9.67 -6.58
C GLU A 443 21.29 -10.34 -6.40
N SER A 444 20.44 -10.30 -7.43
CA SER A 444 19.09 -10.90 -7.40
C SER A 444 19.08 -12.39 -7.77
N LEU A 445 20.20 -12.91 -8.27
CA LEU A 445 20.27 -14.28 -8.79
C LEU A 445 20.37 -15.35 -7.71
N PHE A 446 20.96 -15.06 -6.56
CA PHE A 446 21.10 -15.99 -5.44
C PHE A 446 21.45 -17.43 -5.86
N GLY A 447 22.56 -17.58 -6.56
CA GLY A 447 23.05 -18.88 -7.06
C GLY A 447 22.78 -19.13 -8.55
N GLY A 448 22.02 -18.29 -9.24
CA GLY A 448 21.77 -18.37 -10.68
C GLY A 448 20.30 -18.48 -11.06
N LEU A 449 20.06 -18.64 -12.35
CA LEU A 449 18.73 -18.82 -12.92
C LEU A 449 18.32 -20.30 -12.96
N MET A 450 17.03 -20.58 -12.86
CA MET A 450 16.46 -21.90 -13.11
C MET A 450 15.11 -21.81 -13.81
N VAL A 451 14.81 -22.85 -14.59
CA VAL A 451 13.43 -23.17 -14.96
C VAL A 451 12.82 -23.91 -13.77
N GLY A 452 11.71 -23.45 -13.28
CA GLY A 452 11.09 -24.02 -12.09
C GLY A 452 9.57 -24.07 -12.16
N ASN A 453 8.99 -24.85 -11.27
CA ASN A 453 7.54 -24.92 -11.09
C ASN A 453 7.19 -24.73 -9.62
N LYS A 454 6.25 -23.82 -9.35
CA LYS A 454 5.64 -23.64 -8.05
C LYS A 454 4.36 -24.46 -7.98
N GLY A 455 4.48 -25.69 -7.52
CA GLY A 455 3.31 -26.53 -7.24
C GLY A 455 2.43 -25.86 -6.17
N MET A 456 1.13 -25.82 -6.40
CA MET A 456 0.15 -25.54 -5.34
C MET A 456 -0.05 -26.83 -4.56
N GLY A 457 0.50 -26.94 -3.36
CA GLY A 457 0.21 -28.06 -2.46
C GLY A 457 -1.28 -28.10 -2.13
N LYS A 458 -1.89 -29.28 -2.22
CA LYS A 458 -3.32 -29.46 -1.88
C LYS A 458 -3.60 -29.21 -0.38
N ASP A 459 -2.59 -29.26 0.45
CA ASP A 459 -2.70 -29.26 1.92
C ASP A 459 -2.30 -27.94 2.58
N TYR A 460 -2.18 -26.87 1.85
CA TYR A 460 -1.72 -25.57 2.35
C TYR A 460 -2.60 -24.94 3.46
N ARG A 461 -3.82 -25.43 3.64
CA ARG A 461 -4.74 -24.96 4.69
C ARG A 461 -4.52 -25.64 6.04
N GLU A 462 -3.67 -26.65 6.09
CA GLU A 462 -3.35 -27.35 7.32
C GLU A 462 -2.17 -26.65 8.05
N PRO A 463 -2.22 -26.50 9.37
CA PRO A 463 -1.10 -25.94 10.14
C PRO A 463 0.19 -26.71 9.87
N GLY A 464 1.30 -25.95 9.65
CA GLY A 464 2.62 -26.53 9.41
C GLY A 464 2.87 -27.09 7.99
N LYS A 465 1.87 -27.09 7.10
CA LYS A 465 2.03 -27.50 5.70
C LYS A 465 2.06 -26.29 4.77
N TYR A 466 3.14 -25.54 4.81
CA TYR A 466 3.32 -24.39 3.94
C TYR A 466 3.82 -24.81 2.56
N VAL A 467 3.38 -24.07 1.53
CA VAL A 467 3.81 -24.29 0.15
C VAL A 467 5.29 -23.92 0.02
N GLU A 468 6.08 -24.87 -0.45
CA GLU A 468 7.51 -24.70 -0.67
C GLU A 468 7.83 -23.71 -1.81
N PRO A 469 9.06 -23.17 -1.85
CA PRO A 469 9.55 -22.39 -3.00
C PRO A 469 9.47 -23.20 -4.30
N ALA A 470 9.51 -22.52 -5.43
CA ALA A 470 9.50 -23.19 -6.73
C ALA A 470 10.65 -24.21 -6.82
N ARG A 471 10.35 -25.40 -7.37
CA ARG A 471 11.32 -26.48 -7.57
C ARG A 471 11.87 -26.48 -8.99
N PRO A 472 13.13 -26.84 -9.21
CA PRO A 472 13.71 -26.96 -10.54
C PRO A 472 12.95 -27.95 -11.43
N THR A 473 12.67 -27.54 -12.66
CA THR A 473 12.13 -28.39 -13.74
C THR A 473 13.01 -28.24 -14.99
N PRO A 474 14.25 -28.77 -14.98
CA PRO A 474 15.26 -28.46 -16.00
C PRO A 474 14.89 -28.92 -17.41
N ASN A 475 13.93 -29.84 -17.53
CA ASN A 475 13.48 -30.36 -18.83
C ASN A 475 12.32 -29.52 -19.42
N ASP A 476 11.75 -28.58 -18.65
CA ASP A 476 10.68 -27.72 -19.13
C ASP A 476 11.27 -26.57 -19.95
N LYS A 477 10.50 -26.08 -20.92
CA LYS A 477 10.86 -24.89 -21.68
C LYS A 477 10.49 -23.63 -20.89
N LEU A 478 11.31 -22.58 -21.01
CA LEU A 478 10.95 -21.26 -20.52
C LEU A 478 9.72 -20.71 -21.27
N ASN A 479 8.77 -20.19 -20.51
CA ASN A 479 7.50 -19.68 -21.00
C ASN A 479 7.48 -18.15 -21.02
N HIS A 480 6.49 -17.58 -21.74
CA HIS A 480 6.10 -16.18 -21.70
C HIS A 480 7.17 -15.17 -22.16
N PHE A 481 8.19 -15.62 -22.92
CA PHE A 481 9.06 -14.71 -23.63
C PHE A 481 8.48 -14.38 -25.00
N ARG A 482 8.52 -13.10 -25.38
CA ARG A 482 8.12 -12.61 -26.70
C ARG A 482 9.16 -11.60 -27.21
N LEU A 483 9.30 -11.50 -28.53
CA LEU A 483 10.13 -10.50 -29.23
C LEU A 483 9.27 -9.69 -30.17
N CYS A 484 9.64 -8.41 -30.41
CA CYS A 484 9.10 -7.60 -31.49
C CYS A 484 10.21 -7.03 -32.37
N GLY A 485 9.86 -6.77 -33.65
CA GLY A 485 10.62 -5.98 -34.61
C GLY A 485 10.14 -4.52 -34.66
N GLU A 486 10.57 -3.80 -35.69
CA GLU A 486 10.18 -2.39 -35.96
C GLU A 486 8.66 -2.20 -36.10
N ASP A 487 7.93 -3.26 -36.46
CA ASP A 487 6.46 -3.27 -36.54
C ASP A 487 5.77 -3.24 -35.16
N ARG A 488 6.52 -3.38 -34.08
CA ARG A 488 6.03 -3.44 -32.69
C ARG A 488 5.03 -4.60 -32.45
N ILE A 489 4.97 -5.60 -33.34
CA ILE A 489 4.13 -6.78 -33.15
C ILE A 489 4.88 -7.81 -32.31
N TRP A 490 4.29 -8.22 -31.19
CA TRP A 490 4.88 -9.16 -30.26
C TRP A 490 4.63 -10.61 -30.67
N HIS A 491 5.70 -11.36 -30.94
CA HIS A 491 5.69 -12.77 -31.32
C HIS A 491 6.22 -13.65 -30.21
N ALA A 492 5.58 -14.81 -29.99
CA ALA A 492 6.08 -15.82 -29.07
C ALA A 492 7.50 -16.24 -29.45
N ALA A 493 8.37 -16.35 -28.45
CA ALA A 493 9.78 -16.62 -28.64
C ALA A 493 10.24 -17.86 -27.86
N GLN A 494 11.27 -18.53 -28.37
CA GLN A 494 12.00 -19.55 -27.64
C GLN A 494 13.03 -18.87 -26.74
N ALA A 495 13.18 -19.38 -25.53
CA ALA A 495 14.09 -18.84 -24.54
C ALA A 495 14.86 -19.97 -23.85
N VAL A 496 16.14 -19.76 -23.61
CA VAL A 496 17.03 -20.71 -22.92
C VAL A 496 17.94 -19.97 -21.94
N ILE A 497 18.19 -20.57 -20.77
CA ILE A 497 19.16 -20.03 -19.81
C ILE A 497 20.58 -20.34 -20.32
N VAL A 498 21.41 -19.29 -20.39
CA VAL A 498 22.84 -19.39 -20.73
C VAL A 498 23.65 -18.65 -19.67
N GLY A 499 24.23 -19.37 -18.73
CA GLY A 499 24.89 -18.78 -17.56
C GLY A 499 23.90 -17.97 -16.71
N HIS A 500 24.14 -16.67 -16.57
CA HIS A 500 23.31 -15.73 -15.80
C HIS A 500 22.34 -14.90 -16.66
N SER A 501 22.13 -15.30 -17.92
CA SER A 501 21.27 -14.59 -18.86
C SER A 501 20.25 -15.54 -19.48
N VAL A 502 19.23 -14.98 -20.10
CA VAL A 502 18.27 -15.73 -20.93
C VAL A 502 18.44 -15.30 -22.38
N VAL A 503 18.76 -16.26 -23.26
CA VAL A 503 18.84 -16.01 -24.71
C VAL A 503 17.50 -16.31 -25.36
N VAL A 504 16.94 -15.32 -26.03
CA VAL A 504 15.61 -15.34 -26.63
C VAL A 504 15.70 -15.21 -28.15
N SER A 505 14.91 -15.98 -28.88
CA SER A 505 14.86 -15.93 -30.36
C SER A 505 13.46 -16.27 -30.89
N ALA A 506 13.08 -15.66 -32.02
CA ALA A 506 11.84 -15.95 -32.71
C ALA A 506 12.05 -15.96 -34.22
N LYS A 507 11.55 -17.00 -34.92
CA LYS A 507 11.71 -17.12 -36.38
C LYS A 507 11.10 -15.93 -37.14
N ASN A 508 9.99 -15.40 -36.64
CA ASN A 508 9.24 -14.30 -37.24
C ASN A 508 9.83 -12.92 -36.94
N VAL A 509 10.88 -12.83 -36.10
CA VAL A 509 11.53 -11.58 -35.71
C VAL A 509 13.04 -11.67 -35.97
N PRO A 510 13.48 -11.57 -37.24
CA PRO A 510 14.89 -11.69 -37.59
C PRO A 510 15.74 -10.50 -37.15
N LYS A 511 15.12 -9.36 -36.85
CA LYS A 511 15.75 -8.14 -36.34
C LYS A 511 14.97 -7.64 -35.12
N PRO A 512 15.20 -8.22 -33.94
CA PRO A 512 14.47 -7.83 -32.74
C PRO A 512 14.91 -6.45 -32.24
N ILE A 513 13.94 -5.62 -31.86
CA ILE A 513 14.15 -4.35 -31.17
C ILE A 513 13.60 -4.37 -29.75
N GLY A 514 12.77 -5.35 -29.40
CA GLY A 514 12.17 -5.44 -28.08
C GLY A 514 12.02 -6.87 -27.58
N VAL A 515 11.98 -7.02 -26.27
CA VAL A 515 11.78 -8.28 -25.55
C VAL A 515 10.86 -8.07 -24.35
N GLN A 516 9.98 -9.03 -24.10
CA GLN A 516 9.16 -9.07 -22.91
C GLN A 516 9.15 -10.44 -22.27
N TYR A 517 8.93 -10.46 -20.94
CA TYR A 517 8.71 -11.66 -20.14
C TYR A 517 7.50 -11.49 -19.25
N ALA A 518 6.57 -12.44 -19.29
CA ALA A 518 5.38 -12.49 -18.44
C ALA A 518 4.54 -11.18 -18.44
N TYR A 519 4.56 -10.46 -19.56
CA TYR A 519 3.87 -9.19 -19.74
C TYR A 519 2.47 -9.40 -20.33
N SER A 520 1.57 -9.95 -19.53
CA SER A 520 0.15 -10.14 -19.85
C SER A 520 -0.67 -10.14 -18.56
N ALA A 521 -2.00 -10.04 -18.67
CA ALA A 521 -2.90 -10.04 -17.52
C ALA A 521 -2.66 -11.27 -16.63
N VAL A 522 -2.56 -12.44 -17.25
CA VAL A 522 -2.38 -13.73 -16.58
C VAL A 522 -1.26 -14.52 -17.27
N PRO A 523 0.00 -14.32 -16.87
CA PRO A 523 1.12 -15.12 -17.36
C PRO A 523 1.15 -16.49 -16.66
N GLU A 524 0.16 -17.35 -16.96
CA GLU A 524 0.04 -18.67 -16.34
C GLU A 524 1.29 -19.51 -16.52
N ASN A 525 1.73 -20.13 -15.43
CA ASN A 525 2.92 -20.98 -15.42
C ASN A 525 4.22 -20.25 -15.85
N SER A 526 4.31 -18.92 -15.61
CA SER A 526 5.59 -18.24 -15.73
C SER A 526 6.62 -18.95 -14.84
N ASN A 527 7.76 -19.36 -15.42
CA ASN A 527 8.61 -20.39 -14.84
C ASN A 527 10.10 -20.01 -14.76
N LEU A 528 10.43 -18.74 -14.85
CA LEU A 528 11.79 -18.25 -14.60
C LEU A 528 11.95 -17.85 -13.14
N TYR A 529 12.89 -18.49 -12.46
CA TYR A 529 13.18 -18.28 -11.03
C TYR A 529 14.69 -18.16 -10.81
N ASN A 530 15.09 -17.67 -9.64
CA ASN A 530 16.44 -17.93 -9.16
C ASN A 530 16.53 -19.29 -8.43
N GLN A 531 17.75 -19.72 -8.08
CA GLN A 531 17.98 -21.02 -7.42
C GLN A 531 17.32 -21.16 -6.05
N THR A 532 16.84 -20.07 -5.44
CA THR A 532 16.10 -20.10 -4.18
C THR A 532 14.59 -20.19 -4.36
N GLY A 533 14.11 -20.28 -5.62
CA GLY A 533 12.69 -20.42 -5.95
C GLY A 533 11.88 -19.13 -5.90
N LEU A 534 12.53 -17.97 -5.97
CA LEU A 534 11.87 -16.68 -6.11
C LEU A 534 11.72 -16.28 -7.58
N PRO A 535 10.53 -15.80 -8.03
CA PRO A 535 10.21 -15.58 -9.44
C PRO A 535 10.88 -14.31 -9.99
N ALA A 536 11.23 -14.37 -11.29
CA ALA A 536 11.74 -13.21 -12.02
C ALA A 536 10.66 -12.12 -12.18
N THR A 537 11.11 -10.86 -12.21
CA THR A 537 10.23 -9.72 -12.48
C THR A 537 9.67 -9.80 -13.89
N PRO A 538 8.34 -9.66 -14.08
CA PRO A 538 7.74 -9.39 -15.39
C PRO A 538 8.22 -8.04 -15.94
N PHE A 539 8.47 -7.97 -17.23
CA PHE A 539 8.90 -6.74 -17.90
C PHE A 539 8.55 -6.72 -19.39
N ALA A 540 8.48 -5.52 -19.96
CA ALA A 540 8.53 -5.29 -21.40
C ALA A 540 9.50 -4.13 -21.68
N ALA A 541 10.38 -4.33 -22.66
CA ALA A 541 11.40 -3.36 -23.01
C ALA A 541 11.62 -3.30 -24.53
N VAL A 542 11.84 -2.09 -25.06
CA VAL A 542 12.11 -1.81 -26.47
C VAL A 542 13.27 -0.83 -26.55
N HIS A 543 14.14 -0.96 -27.55
CA HIS A 543 15.34 -0.14 -27.71
C HIS A 543 16.22 -0.02 -26.44
N GLY A 544 16.26 -1.09 -25.63
CA GLY A 544 17.03 -1.14 -24.39
C GLY A 544 16.39 -0.44 -23.19
N LYS A 545 15.17 0.11 -23.34
CA LYS A 545 14.41 0.83 -22.30
C LYS A 545 13.15 0.07 -21.93
N LEU A 546 12.68 0.21 -20.70
CA LEU A 546 11.32 -0.20 -20.34
C LEU A 546 10.31 0.60 -21.17
N ILE A 547 9.20 -0.01 -21.59
CA ILE A 547 8.27 0.61 -22.56
C ILE A 547 7.79 2.00 -22.17
N PHE A 548 7.60 2.27 -20.89
CA PHE A 548 7.17 3.60 -20.43
C PHE A 548 8.30 4.65 -20.46
N GLU A 549 9.55 4.22 -20.28
CA GLU A 549 10.72 5.11 -20.42
C GLU A 549 10.97 5.49 -21.89
N GLU A 550 10.66 4.60 -22.82
CA GLU A 550 10.76 4.88 -24.26
C GLU A 550 9.75 5.92 -24.69
N ASP A 551 8.48 5.77 -24.27
CA ASP A 551 7.41 6.73 -24.57
C ASP A 551 7.75 8.15 -24.09
N ASP A 552 8.42 8.28 -22.94
CA ASP A 552 8.84 9.56 -22.39
C ASP A 552 9.93 10.22 -23.23
N LEU A 553 10.88 9.45 -23.74
CA LEU A 553 11.94 9.96 -24.61
C LEU A 553 11.39 10.40 -25.96
N GLU A 554 10.43 9.67 -26.54
CA GLU A 554 9.76 10.05 -27.78
C GLU A 554 8.95 11.36 -27.61
N LYS A 555 8.22 11.51 -26.50
CA LYS A 555 7.50 12.75 -26.17
C LYS A 555 8.45 13.93 -25.98
N ALA A 556 9.54 13.74 -25.23
CA ALA A 556 10.55 14.77 -25.01
C ALA A 556 11.25 15.18 -26.32
N ALA A 557 11.53 14.21 -27.21
CA ALA A 557 12.10 14.48 -28.52
C ALA A 557 11.11 15.25 -29.44
N ALA A 558 9.82 14.86 -29.41
CA ALA A 558 8.77 15.53 -30.18
C ALA A 558 8.55 16.98 -29.69
N GLU A 559 8.63 17.21 -28.38
CA GLU A 559 8.50 18.54 -27.80
C GLU A 559 9.69 19.43 -28.16
N LYS A 560 10.94 18.95 -28.04
CA LYS A 560 12.14 19.67 -28.53
C LYS A 560 12.04 20.01 -30.02
N ALA A 561 11.52 19.13 -30.84
CA ALA A 561 11.34 19.37 -32.29
C ALA A 561 10.32 20.47 -32.61
N LYS A 562 9.34 20.72 -31.71
CA LYS A 562 8.39 21.84 -31.83
C LYS A 562 9.04 23.21 -31.59
N TYR A 563 10.06 23.28 -30.72
CA TYR A 563 10.79 24.50 -30.39
C TYR A 563 12.04 24.72 -31.27
N ALA A 564 12.41 23.74 -32.08
CA ALA A 564 13.53 23.85 -33.03
C ALA A 564 13.13 24.36 -34.41
N ARG A 565 11.88 24.77 -34.61
CA ARG A 565 11.34 25.45 -35.77
C ARG A 565 10.97 26.88 -35.37
#